data_f41364ab38c194f6011697a978048a52
#
_entry.id   f41364ab38c194f6011697a978048a52
#
_cell.length_a   1.000
_cell.length_b   1.000
_cell.length_c   1.000
_cell.angle_alpha   90.00
_cell.angle_beta   90.00
_cell.angle_gamma   90.00
#
_symmetry.space_group_name_H-M   'P 1'
#
loop_
_entity.id
_entity.type
_entity.pdbx_description
1 polymer ?
#
loop_
_entity_poly.entity_id
_entity_poly.type
_entity_poly.pdbx_seq_one_letter_code
_entity_poly.pdbx_strand_id
1 'polypeptide(L)' 'MKQYQTKEIQEISKIICNKCGKEIAVENGRYSSDVLQVEKRWNYPSDKDNEVHRFDLCEECYDAFVQTFSIPVEVR' A
#
# COMPACT_ATOMS: atom_id res chain seq x y z
N MET A 1 1.46 -3.36 -3.84
CA MET A 1 2.57 -4.18 -4.37
C MET A 1 3.60 -3.27 -5.00
N LYS A 2 4.86 -3.45 -4.68
CA LYS A 2 5.94 -2.61 -5.15
C LYS A 2 6.78 -3.32 -6.20
N GLN A 3 7.17 -2.60 -7.24
CA GLN A 3 8.05 -3.11 -8.29
C GLN A 3 9.37 -2.36 -8.21
N TYR A 4 10.47 -3.09 -8.44
CA TYR A 4 11.81 -2.55 -8.35
C TYR A 4 12.52 -2.72 -9.69
N GLN A 5 13.33 -1.73 -10.04
CA GLN A 5 14.20 -1.85 -11.20
C GLN A 5 15.60 -2.23 -10.73
N THR A 6 16.26 -3.08 -11.50
CA THR A 6 17.59 -3.57 -11.16
C THR A 6 18.66 -2.59 -11.63
N LYS A 7 19.45 -2.12 -10.68
CA LYS A 7 20.64 -1.30 -10.91
C LYS A 7 21.64 -1.72 -9.84
N GLU A 8 22.73 -0.96 -9.67
CA GLU A 8 23.65 -1.22 -8.56
C GLU A 8 22.91 -1.16 -7.22
N ILE A 9 21.89 -0.30 -7.13
CA ILE A 9 20.99 -0.22 -5.99
C ILE A 9 19.59 -0.46 -6.52
N GLN A 10 18.82 -1.32 -5.82
CA GLN A 10 17.44 -1.54 -6.20
C GLN A 10 16.62 -0.30 -5.86
N GLU A 11 15.86 0.20 -6.83
CA GLU A 11 14.97 1.33 -6.66
C GLU A 11 13.56 0.91 -6.99
N ILE A 12 12.58 1.46 -6.24
CA ILE A 12 11.18 1.25 -6.56
C ILE A 12 10.88 2.03 -7.83
N SER A 13 10.46 1.33 -8.89
CA SER A 13 10.12 1.96 -10.17
C SER A 13 8.64 2.24 -10.30
N LYS A 14 7.80 1.47 -9.62
CA LYS A 14 6.36 1.68 -9.59
C LYS A 14 5.74 0.95 -8.41
N ILE A 15 4.55 1.41 -8.03
CA ILE A 15 3.74 0.75 -7.00
C ILE A 15 2.45 0.32 -7.69
N ILE A 16 2.01 -0.89 -7.41
CA ILE A 16 0.79 -1.43 -7.99
C ILE A 16 -0.23 -1.59 -6.88
N CYS A 17 -1.42 -1.00 -7.08
CA CYS A 17 -2.51 -1.15 -6.14
C CYS A 17 -2.90 -2.63 -6.05
N ASN A 18 -2.89 -3.17 -4.85
CA ASN A 18 -3.21 -4.58 -4.65
C ASN A 18 -4.68 -4.91 -4.93
N LYS A 19 -5.55 -3.90 -4.91
CA LYS A 19 -6.98 -4.11 -5.11
C LYS A 19 -7.40 -4.02 -6.56
N CYS A 20 -6.99 -2.98 -7.28
CA CYS A 20 -7.45 -2.74 -8.65
C CYS A 20 -6.37 -2.94 -9.72
N GLY A 21 -5.11 -3.07 -9.30
CA GLY A 21 -4.01 -3.26 -10.25
C GLY A 21 -3.49 -1.99 -10.91
N LYS A 22 -4.00 -0.82 -10.53
CA LYS A 22 -3.53 0.44 -11.08
C LYS A 22 -2.05 0.65 -10.76
N GLU A 23 -1.29 1.12 -11.73
CA GLU A 23 0.13 1.42 -11.56
C GLU A 23 0.32 2.87 -11.18
N ILE A 24 1.19 3.10 -10.21
CA ILE A 24 1.59 4.42 -9.75
C ILE A 24 3.09 4.55 -10.00
N ALA A 25 3.47 5.43 -10.91
CA ALA A 25 4.87 5.60 -11.27
C ALA A 25 5.63 6.29 -10.15
N VAL A 26 6.87 5.85 -9.95
CA VAL A 26 7.79 6.46 -8.99
C VAL A 26 9.03 6.89 -9.75
N GLU A 27 9.29 8.20 -9.79
CA GLU A 27 10.45 8.77 -10.46
C GLU A 27 11.22 9.65 -9.48
N ASN A 28 12.51 9.37 -9.34
CA ASN A 28 13.38 10.14 -8.44
C ASN A 28 12.79 10.28 -7.04
N GLY A 29 12.17 9.20 -6.54
CA GLY A 29 11.55 9.18 -5.22
C GLY A 29 10.20 9.88 -5.15
N ARG A 30 9.67 10.35 -6.28
CA ARG A 30 8.37 11.04 -6.33
C ARG A 30 7.31 10.15 -6.93
N TYR A 31 6.14 10.14 -6.31
CA TYR A 31 4.99 9.36 -6.79
C TYR A 31 4.16 10.20 -7.75
N SER A 32 3.64 9.57 -8.80
CA SER A 32 2.73 10.26 -9.74
C SER A 32 1.39 10.59 -9.07
N SER A 33 1.01 9.83 -8.06
CA SER A 33 -0.14 10.13 -7.20
C SER A 33 0.13 9.50 -5.84
N ASP A 34 -0.58 9.97 -4.82
CA ASP A 34 -0.37 9.45 -3.48
C ASP A 34 -0.93 8.03 -3.36
N VAL A 35 -0.44 7.30 -2.39
CA VAL A 35 -0.76 5.88 -2.24
C VAL A 35 -0.76 5.53 -0.76
N LEU A 36 -1.68 4.64 -0.36
CA LEU A 36 -1.69 4.10 0.99
C LEU A 36 -0.75 2.89 1.03
N GLN A 37 0.25 2.95 1.89
CA GLN A 37 1.18 1.84 2.09
C GLN A 37 0.94 1.25 3.47
N VAL A 38 0.60 -0.03 3.52
CA VAL A 38 0.28 -0.71 4.77
C VAL A 38 1.25 -1.85 4.98
N GLU A 39 1.78 -1.92 6.19
CA GLU A 39 2.59 -3.04 6.63
C GLU A 39 2.19 -3.34 8.06
N LYS A 40 1.77 -4.59 8.30
CA LYS A 40 1.32 -5.01 9.63
C LYS A 40 2.00 -6.31 10.01
N ARG A 41 2.71 -6.29 11.12
CA ARG A 41 3.20 -7.53 11.75
C ARG A 41 2.16 -7.95 12.78
N TRP A 42 1.62 -9.13 12.57
CA TRP A 42 0.65 -9.70 13.50
C TRP A 42 1.36 -10.38 14.66
N ASN A 43 0.84 -10.17 15.84
CA ASN A 43 1.41 -10.71 17.07
C ASN A 43 0.37 -11.51 17.82
N TYR A 44 0.84 -12.33 18.79
CA TYR A 44 -0.07 -13.07 19.65
C TYR A 44 -1.05 -12.11 20.35
N PRO A 45 -2.34 -12.41 20.46
CA PRO A 45 -2.98 -13.71 20.19
C PRO A 45 -3.62 -13.84 18.79
N SER A 46 -3.15 -13.11 17.80
CA SER A 46 -3.67 -13.27 16.44
C SER A 46 -3.38 -14.66 15.91
N ASP A 47 -4.31 -15.20 15.10
CA ASP A 47 -4.10 -16.46 14.39
C ASP A 47 -2.96 -16.36 13.39
N LYS A 48 -2.57 -15.11 13.02
CA LYS A 48 -1.50 -14.83 12.08
C LYS A 48 -0.20 -14.42 12.78
N ASP A 49 0.00 -14.87 14.03
CA ASP A 49 1.17 -14.48 14.81
C ASP A 49 2.46 -14.70 14.01
N ASN A 50 3.32 -13.67 14.00
CA ASN A 50 4.59 -13.60 13.28
C ASN A 50 4.47 -13.43 11.76
N GLU A 51 3.27 -13.33 11.19
CA GLU A 51 3.12 -13.01 9.78
C GLU A 51 3.18 -11.50 9.58
N VAL A 52 3.82 -11.08 8.50
CA VAL A 52 3.86 -9.68 8.09
C VAL A 52 3.06 -9.55 6.81
N HIS A 53 2.03 -8.73 6.84
CA HIS A 53 1.18 -8.49 5.68
C HIS A 53 1.46 -7.09 5.13
N ARG A 54 1.67 -7.01 3.83
CA ARG A 54 1.94 -5.74 3.15
C ARG A 54 1.01 -5.59 1.96
N PHE A 55 0.50 -4.38 1.80
CA PHE A 55 -0.24 -4.06 0.58
C PHE A 55 -0.24 -2.56 0.35
N ASP A 56 -0.54 -2.19 -0.89
CA ASP A 56 -0.64 -0.80 -1.29
C ASP A 56 -2.00 -0.59 -1.95
N LEU A 57 -2.63 0.56 -1.69
CA LEU A 57 -3.91 0.92 -2.29
C LEU A 57 -3.79 2.30 -2.93
N CYS A 58 -4.35 2.45 -4.14
CA CYS A 58 -4.48 3.77 -4.72
C CYS A 58 -5.57 4.55 -3.97
N GLU A 59 -5.60 5.86 -4.16
CA GLU A 59 -6.53 6.72 -3.42
C GLU A 59 -7.99 6.32 -3.67
N GLU A 60 -8.35 6.01 -4.90
CA GLU A 60 -9.71 5.59 -5.22
C GLU A 60 -10.13 4.33 -4.49
N CYS A 61 -9.22 3.34 -4.41
CA CYS A 61 -9.50 2.11 -3.69
C CYS A 61 -9.57 2.34 -2.18
N TYR A 62 -8.73 3.25 -1.67
CA TYR A 62 -8.80 3.66 -0.27
C TYR A 62 -10.16 4.28 0.05
N ASP A 63 -10.62 5.21 -0.79
CA ASP A 63 -11.90 5.88 -0.59
C ASP A 63 -13.05 4.88 -0.56
N ALA A 64 -13.05 3.95 -1.49
CA ALA A 64 -14.07 2.91 -1.56
C ALA A 64 -14.03 2.00 -0.32
N PHE A 65 -12.83 1.68 0.13
CA PHE A 65 -12.64 0.80 1.28
C PHE A 65 -13.16 1.42 2.56
N VAL A 66 -12.78 2.66 2.85
CA VAL A 66 -13.17 3.30 4.12
C VAL A 66 -14.65 3.62 4.17
N GLN A 67 -15.34 3.70 3.03
CA GLN A 67 -16.79 3.86 3.00
C GLN A 67 -17.53 2.66 3.56
N THR A 68 -16.87 1.51 3.65
CA THR A 68 -17.47 0.30 4.24
C THR A 68 -17.38 0.30 5.76
N PHE A 69 -16.69 1.27 6.35
CA PHE A 69 -16.50 1.32 7.79
C PHE A 69 -17.80 1.72 8.51
N SER A 70 -18.08 1.06 9.62
CA SER A 70 -19.23 1.43 10.47
C SER A 70 -19.02 2.79 11.12
N ILE A 71 -17.79 3.10 11.46
CA ILE A 71 -17.41 4.36 12.08
C ILE A 71 -16.46 5.07 11.14
N PRO A 72 -16.79 6.30 10.69
CA PRO A 72 -15.95 7.00 9.73
C PRO A 72 -14.54 7.24 10.22
N VAL A 73 -13.63 7.35 9.25
CA VAL A 73 -12.23 7.67 9.50
C VAL A 73 -12.13 9.08 10.10
N GLU A 74 -11.27 9.26 11.08
CA GLU A 74 -10.98 10.59 11.60
C GLU A 74 -10.11 11.34 10.59
N VAL A 75 -10.51 12.57 10.30
CA VAL A 75 -9.76 13.47 9.40
C VAL A 75 -9.34 14.69 10.18
N ARG A 76 -8.04 15.00 10.10
CA ARG A 76 -7.47 16.16 10.79
C ARG A 76 -7.01 17.20 9.79
#